data_aa8675f2437e215d9fdc71ec39255de4
#
_entry.id   aa8675f2437e215d9fdc71ec39255de4
#
_cell.length_a   1.000
_cell.length_b   1.000
_cell.length_c   1.000
_cell.angle_alpha   90.00
_cell.angle_beta   90.00
_cell.angle_gamma   90.00
#
_symmetry.space_group_name_H-M   'P 1'
#
loop_
_entity.id
_entity.type
_entity.pdbx_description
1 polymer ?
#
loop_
_entity_poly.entity_id
_entity_poly.type
_entity_poly.pdbx_seq_one_letter_code
_entity_poly.pdbx_strand_id
1 'polypeptide(L)'
;MKKIFEIFKSDKKLIIGGIAGVAAVVTGAIRHTKALKKAEQIKKEHEDAVKECEEVLELYPDEYSEEDLQSDMMITQINKTLKMIRNYAPAVVLEAAGAYVIYNVSSAVAFKYYGRGEDLVCQTV
;
A
#
# COMPACT_ATOMS: atom_id res chain seq x y z
N MET A 1 25.18 -22.82 6.15
CA MET A 1 26.03 -21.71 5.69
C MET A 1 26.66 -21.91 4.32
N LYS A 2 27.10 -23.13 3.98
CA LYS A 2 27.66 -23.40 2.63
C LYS A 2 26.69 -23.06 1.51
N LYS A 3 25.37 -23.30 1.69
CA LYS A 3 24.36 -22.99 0.69
C LYS A 3 24.22 -21.48 0.45
N ILE A 4 24.31 -20.66 1.48
CA ILE A 4 24.26 -19.20 1.35
C ILE A 4 25.44 -18.70 0.52
N PHE A 5 26.64 -19.23 0.76
CA PHE A 5 27.81 -18.87 -0.01
C PHE A 5 27.72 -19.31 -1.47
N GLU A 6 27.19 -20.51 -1.73
CA GLU A 6 27.00 -21.01 -3.08
C GLU A 6 25.95 -20.15 -3.85
N ILE A 7 24.87 -19.79 -3.19
CA ILE A 7 23.87 -18.87 -3.74
C ILE A 7 24.53 -17.52 -4.06
N PHE A 8 25.35 -17.02 -3.14
CA PHE A 8 26.05 -15.75 -3.30
C PHE A 8 27.03 -15.77 -4.49
N LYS A 9 27.72 -16.87 -4.70
CA LYS A 9 28.69 -17.02 -5.80
C LYS A 9 28.02 -17.27 -7.14
N SER A 10 26.97 -18.10 -7.18
CA SER A 10 26.37 -18.59 -8.41
C SER A 10 25.20 -17.74 -8.94
N ASP A 11 24.48 -17.04 -8.06
CA ASP A 11 23.28 -16.30 -8.43
C ASP A 11 23.20 -14.89 -7.83
N LYS A 12 24.11 -14.04 -8.29
CA LYS A 12 24.12 -12.63 -7.92
C LYS A 12 22.79 -11.95 -8.23
N LYS A 13 22.12 -12.33 -9.34
CA LYS A 13 20.83 -11.78 -9.73
C LYS A 13 19.73 -12.08 -8.73
N LEU A 14 19.68 -13.29 -8.17
CA LEU A 14 18.71 -13.69 -7.15
C LEU A 14 18.91 -12.92 -5.86
N ILE A 15 20.15 -12.74 -5.45
CA ILE A 15 20.49 -11.98 -4.24
C ILE A 15 20.15 -10.51 -4.40
N ILE A 16 20.52 -9.90 -5.53
CA ILE A 16 20.20 -8.51 -5.84
C ILE A 16 18.68 -8.33 -5.88
N GLY A 17 17.96 -9.25 -6.52
CA GLY A 17 16.50 -9.26 -6.55
C GLY A 17 15.89 -9.36 -5.16
N GLY A 18 16.41 -10.25 -4.31
CA GLY A 18 15.97 -10.42 -2.93
C GLY A 18 16.18 -9.16 -2.09
N ILE A 19 17.36 -8.56 -2.19
CA ILE A 19 17.70 -7.30 -1.50
C ILE A 19 16.81 -6.17 -1.99
N ALA A 20 16.60 -6.05 -3.30
CA ALA A 20 15.74 -5.03 -3.89
C ALA A 20 14.28 -5.20 -3.43
N GLY A 21 13.79 -6.44 -3.37
CA GLY A 21 12.45 -6.75 -2.90
C GLY A 21 12.26 -6.37 -1.43
N VAL A 22 13.20 -6.73 -0.57
CA VAL A 22 13.18 -6.36 0.86
C VAL A 22 13.25 -4.84 1.02
N ALA A 23 14.14 -4.17 0.28
CA ALA A 23 14.26 -2.72 0.32
C ALA A 23 12.95 -2.04 -0.10
N ALA A 24 12.27 -2.55 -1.12
CA ALA A 24 10.97 -2.03 -1.57
C ALA A 24 9.89 -2.19 -0.50
N VAL A 25 9.82 -3.36 0.16
CA VAL A 25 8.86 -3.61 1.24
C VAL A 25 9.13 -2.68 2.43
N VAL A 26 10.38 -2.53 2.85
CA VAL A 26 10.76 -1.65 3.96
C VAL A 26 10.44 -0.19 3.62
N THR A 27 10.78 0.26 2.42
CA THR A 27 10.46 1.62 1.96
C THR A 27 8.95 1.83 1.92
N GLY A 28 8.20 0.85 1.42
CA GLY A 28 6.74 0.86 1.43
C GLY A 28 6.16 0.96 2.83
N ALA A 29 6.71 0.21 3.79
CA ALA A 29 6.28 0.26 5.19
C ALA A 29 6.52 1.64 5.82
N ILE A 30 7.68 2.24 5.54
CA ILE A 30 8.00 3.60 6.02
C ILE A 30 7.01 4.61 5.44
N ARG A 31 6.75 4.54 4.13
CA ARG A 31 5.76 5.40 3.47
C ARG A 31 4.35 5.16 3.98
N HIS A 32 4.02 3.92 4.29
CA HIS A 32 2.73 3.56 4.88
C HIS A 32 2.53 4.24 6.24
N THR A 33 3.56 4.26 7.09
CA THR A 33 3.52 4.96 8.38
C THR A 33 3.28 6.47 8.19
N LYS A 34 3.96 7.09 7.23
CA LYS A 34 3.73 8.50 6.88
C LYS A 34 2.31 8.72 6.33
N ALA A 35 1.82 7.79 5.52
CA ALA A 35 0.47 7.84 4.97
C ALA A 35 -0.60 7.76 6.05
N LEU A 36 -0.39 6.96 7.11
CA LEU A 36 -1.31 6.88 8.25
C LEU A 36 -1.44 8.23 8.96
N LYS A 37 -0.33 8.94 9.16
CA LYS A 37 -0.34 10.27 9.77
C LYS A 37 -1.08 11.29 8.89
N LYS A 38 -0.83 11.24 7.60
CA LYS A 38 -1.51 12.12 6.64
C LYS A 38 -2.99 11.79 6.52
N ALA A 39 -3.37 10.52 6.67
CA ALA A 39 -4.76 10.08 6.65
C ALA A 39 -5.58 10.72 7.78
N GLU A 40 -5.00 10.86 8.97
CA GLU A 40 -5.66 11.56 10.07
C GLU A 40 -5.94 13.02 9.73
N GLN A 41 -4.98 13.68 9.10
CA GLN A 41 -5.16 15.05 8.62
C GLN A 41 -6.24 15.15 7.55
N ILE A 42 -6.28 14.21 6.61
CA ILE A 42 -7.31 14.15 5.56
C ILE A 42 -8.69 13.97 6.18
N LYS A 43 -8.82 13.09 7.17
CA LYS A 43 -10.09 12.89 7.89
C LYS A 43 -10.54 14.17 8.60
N LYS A 44 -9.63 14.86 9.24
CA LYS A 44 -9.91 16.12 9.93
C LYS A 44 -10.37 17.20 8.96
N GLU A 45 -9.69 17.35 7.84
CA GLU A 45 -10.07 18.28 6.78
C GLU A 45 -11.47 17.97 6.25
N HIS A 46 -11.79 16.69 6.09
CA HIS A 46 -13.12 16.27 5.66
C HIS A 46 -14.19 16.62 6.69
N GLU A 47 -13.94 16.34 7.97
CA GLU A 47 -14.87 16.69 9.06
C GLU A 47 -15.09 18.20 9.14
N ASP A 48 -14.03 19.00 8.99
CA ASP A 48 -14.11 20.44 8.97
C ASP A 48 -14.94 20.95 7.78
N ALA A 49 -14.75 20.35 6.60
CA ALA A 49 -15.52 20.68 5.40
C ALA A 49 -17.01 20.35 5.57
N VAL A 50 -17.33 19.21 6.16
CA VAL A 50 -18.71 18.80 6.45
C VAL A 50 -19.36 19.78 7.44
N LYS A 51 -18.65 20.15 8.50
CA LYS A 51 -19.15 21.14 9.47
C LYS A 51 -19.39 22.49 8.83
N GLU A 52 -18.49 22.93 7.96
CA GLU A 52 -18.65 24.18 7.23
C GLU A 52 -19.91 24.16 6.35
N CYS A 53 -20.17 23.07 5.65
CA CYS A 53 -21.39 22.91 4.85
C CYS A 53 -22.66 22.93 5.71
N GLU A 54 -22.64 22.26 6.86
CA GLU A 54 -23.76 22.26 7.81
C GLU A 54 -24.02 23.65 8.39
N GLU A 55 -22.97 24.40 8.71
CA GLU A 55 -23.08 25.79 9.19
C GLU A 55 -23.69 26.71 8.13
N VAL A 56 -23.30 26.55 6.86
CA VAL A 56 -23.85 27.33 5.76
C VAL A 56 -25.34 27.06 5.60
N LEU A 57 -25.76 25.79 5.72
CA LEU A 57 -27.19 25.45 5.67
C LEU A 57 -27.97 26.09 6.82
N GLU A 58 -27.38 26.09 8.02
CA GLU A 58 -28.01 26.68 9.21
C GLU A 58 -28.14 28.21 9.12
N LEU A 59 -27.07 28.86 8.61
CA LEU A 59 -27.02 30.33 8.51
C LEU A 59 -27.77 30.89 7.30
N TYR A 60 -27.81 30.17 6.20
CA TYR A 60 -28.36 30.62 4.93
C TYR A 60 -29.31 29.57 4.33
N PRO A 61 -30.41 29.21 5.03
CA PRO A 61 -31.30 28.13 4.58
C PRO A 61 -32.06 28.46 3.28
N ASP A 62 -32.24 29.74 2.94
CA ASP A 62 -32.93 30.16 1.72
C ASP A 62 -32.00 30.08 0.48
N GLU A 63 -30.71 30.27 0.66
CA GLU A 63 -29.71 30.25 -0.42
C GLU A 63 -29.04 28.89 -0.59
N TYR A 64 -29.04 28.09 0.47
CA TYR A 64 -28.38 26.78 0.49
C TYR A 64 -29.37 25.73 0.97
N SER A 65 -29.79 24.84 0.06
CA SER A 65 -30.79 23.82 0.34
C SER A 65 -30.19 22.53 0.87
N GLU A 66 -31.01 21.62 1.40
CA GLU A 66 -30.58 20.28 1.78
C GLU A 66 -30.02 19.48 0.59
N GLU A 67 -30.56 19.71 -0.61
CA GLU A 67 -30.05 19.09 -1.84
C GLU A 67 -28.61 19.56 -2.14
N ASP A 68 -28.38 20.87 -1.96
CA ASP A 68 -27.03 21.44 -2.09
C ASP A 68 -26.07 20.85 -1.07
N LEU A 69 -26.53 20.69 0.18
CA LEU A 69 -25.76 20.05 1.23
C LEU A 69 -25.38 18.61 0.85
N GLN A 70 -26.34 17.82 0.40
CA GLN A 70 -26.10 16.43 -0.01
C GLN A 70 -25.12 16.35 -1.18
N SER A 71 -25.25 17.24 -2.16
CA SER A 71 -24.34 17.33 -3.29
C SER A 71 -22.92 17.67 -2.84
N ASP A 72 -22.77 18.67 -1.99
CA ASP A 72 -21.46 19.07 -1.46
C ASP A 72 -20.84 18.01 -0.57
N MET A 73 -21.64 17.31 0.24
CA MET A 73 -21.17 16.17 1.04
C MET A 73 -20.68 15.03 0.16
N MET A 74 -21.36 14.75 -0.94
CA MET A 74 -20.94 13.73 -1.90
C MET A 74 -19.61 14.12 -2.55
N ILE A 75 -19.46 15.35 -2.99
CA ILE A 75 -18.21 15.87 -3.57
C ILE A 75 -17.08 15.80 -2.56
N THR A 76 -17.35 16.20 -1.31
CA THR A 76 -16.38 16.15 -0.22
C THR A 76 -15.95 14.72 0.07
N GLN A 77 -16.89 13.77 0.05
CA GLN A 77 -16.60 12.35 0.24
C GLN A 77 -15.76 11.79 -0.90
N ILE A 78 -16.06 12.15 -2.14
CA ILE A 78 -15.27 11.75 -3.31
C ILE A 78 -13.86 12.31 -3.21
N ASN A 79 -13.71 13.58 -2.84
CA ASN A 79 -12.40 14.21 -2.65
C ASN A 79 -11.58 13.53 -1.56
N LYS A 80 -12.22 13.19 -0.43
CA LYS A 80 -11.58 12.42 0.64
C LYS A 80 -11.08 11.07 0.14
N THR A 81 -11.93 10.34 -0.57
CA THR A 81 -11.60 9.02 -1.12
C THR A 81 -10.41 9.12 -2.08
N LEU A 82 -10.41 10.11 -2.99
CA LEU A 82 -9.31 10.33 -3.92
C LEU A 82 -8.01 10.69 -3.21
N LYS A 83 -8.07 11.54 -2.19
CA LYS A 83 -6.89 11.91 -1.39
C LYS A 83 -6.33 10.71 -0.64
N MET A 84 -7.21 9.86 -0.09
CA MET A 84 -6.80 8.62 0.59
C MET A 84 -6.12 7.66 -0.38
N ILE A 85 -6.68 7.45 -1.56
CA ILE A 85 -6.09 6.60 -2.59
C ILE A 85 -4.71 7.11 -2.99
N ARG A 86 -4.57 8.41 -3.28
CA ARG A 86 -3.28 9.03 -3.61
C ARG A 86 -2.26 8.92 -2.48
N ASN A 87 -2.74 8.99 -1.25
CA ASN A 87 -1.89 8.93 -0.06
C ASN A 87 -1.31 7.52 0.13
N TYR A 88 -2.13 6.48 -0.01
CA TYR A 88 -1.73 5.10 0.24
C TYR A 88 -1.12 4.40 -0.98
N ALA A 89 -1.49 4.80 -2.19
CA ALA A 89 -1.09 4.10 -3.41
C ALA A 89 0.43 3.89 -3.53
N PRO A 90 1.31 4.88 -3.30
CA PRO A 90 2.75 4.65 -3.41
C PRO A 90 3.27 3.58 -2.45
N ALA A 91 2.78 3.58 -1.20
CA ALA A 91 3.18 2.59 -0.20
C ALA A 91 2.70 1.19 -0.57
N VAL A 92 1.44 1.07 -0.97
CA VAL A 92 0.83 -0.22 -1.37
C VAL A 92 1.53 -0.79 -2.60
N VAL A 93 1.83 0.04 -3.60
CA VAL A 93 2.53 -0.39 -4.81
C VAL A 93 3.94 -0.90 -4.48
N LEU A 94 4.68 -0.19 -3.63
CA LEU A 94 6.01 -0.61 -3.21
C LEU A 94 5.98 -1.92 -2.42
N GLU A 95 5.04 -2.06 -1.49
CA GLU A 95 4.88 -3.27 -0.71
C GLU A 95 4.51 -4.47 -1.59
N ALA A 96 3.56 -4.29 -2.50
CA ALA A 96 3.12 -5.33 -3.41
C ALA A 96 4.23 -5.75 -4.39
N ALA A 97 4.94 -4.77 -4.96
CA ALA A 97 6.05 -5.04 -5.87
C ALA A 97 7.19 -5.76 -5.16
N GLY A 98 7.54 -5.32 -3.95
CA GLY A 98 8.57 -5.97 -3.15
C GLY A 98 8.20 -7.40 -2.77
N ALA A 99 6.98 -7.63 -2.34
CA ALA A 99 6.48 -8.96 -2.00
C ALA A 99 6.49 -9.89 -3.23
N TYR A 100 6.10 -9.38 -4.39
CA TYR A 100 6.14 -10.13 -5.65
C TYR A 100 7.56 -10.56 -6.01
N VAL A 101 8.52 -9.65 -5.92
CA VAL A 101 9.94 -9.93 -6.18
C VAL A 101 10.48 -10.97 -5.19
N ILE A 102 10.19 -10.82 -3.90
CA ILE A 102 10.60 -11.78 -2.87
C ILE A 102 10.03 -13.16 -3.15
N TYR A 103 8.76 -13.23 -3.50
CA TYR A 103 8.10 -14.50 -3.85
C TYR A 103 8.81 -15.18 -5.03
N ASN A 104 9.09 -14.45 -6.11
CA ASN A 104 9.77 -15.00 -7.27
C ASN A 104 11.20 -15.46 -6.96
N VAL A 105 11.94 -14.67 -6.19
CA VAL A 105 13.31 -15.04 -5.78
C VAL A 105 13.30 -16.28 -4.89
N SER A 106 12.39 -16.32 -3.92
CA SER A 106 12.26 -17.48 -3.02
C SER A 106 11.90 -18.76 -3.78
N SER A 107 10.96 -18.65 -4.73
CA SER A 107 10.57 -19.77 -5.57
C SER A 107 11.73 -20.27 -6.44
N ALA A 108 12.50 -19.35 -7.04
CA ALA A 108 13.65 -19.71 -7.86
C ALA A 108 14.75 -20.37 -7.04
N VAL A 109 15.01 -19.87 -5.84
CA VAL A 109 15.98 -20.47 -4.91
C VAL A 109 15.54 -21.87 -4.48
N ALA A 110 14.27 -22.02 -4.10
CA ALA A 110 13.72 -23.31 -3.72
C ALA A 110 13.79 -24.32 -4.87
N PHE A 111 13.43 -23.92 -6.07
CA PHE A 111 13.49 -24.76 -7.25
C PHE A 111 14.92 -25.20 -7.58
N LYS A 112 15.88 -24.28 -7.50
CA LYS A 112 17.27 -24.53 -7.86
C LYS A 112 18.03 -25.38 -6.82
N TYR A 113 17.83 -25.12 -5.54
CA TYR A 113 18.65 -25.72 -4.47
C TYR A 113 17.97 -26.83 -3.71
N TYR A 114 16.64 -26.91 -3.73
CA TYR A 114 15.87 -27.94 -3.02
C TYR A 114 15.15 -28.92 -3.95
N GLY A 115 15.44 -28.85 -5.26
CA GLY A 115 14.78 -29.66 -6.25
C GLY A 115 13.51 -29.05 -6.77
N ARG A 116 12.70 -29.85 -7.46
CA ARG A 116 11.45 -29.39 -8.05
C ARG A 116 10.45 -29.01 -6.97
N GLY A 117 9.69 -27.96 -7.21
CA GLY A 117 8.65 -27.52 -6.29
C GLY A 117 7.64 -28.63 -5.94
N GLU A 118 7.39 -29.53 -6.87
CA GLU A 118 6.55 -30.71 -6.66
C GLU A 118 7.10 -31.63 -5.58
N ASP A 119 8.42 -31.84 -5.56
CA ASP A 119 9.08 -32.65 -4.57
C ASP A 119 8.98 -32.03 -3.17
N LEU A 120 9.07 -30.71 -3.08
CA LEU A 120 8.87 -29.97 -1.83
C LEU A 120 7.44 -30.12 -1.31
N VAL A 121 6.47 -30.01 -2.18
CA VAL A 121 5.05 -30.20 -1.83
C VAL A 121 4.80 -31.62 -1.35
N CYS A 122 5.36 -32.61 -2.01
CA CYS A 122 5.26 -34.00 -1.60
C CYS A 122 5.94 -34.28 -0.26
N GLN A 123 7.02 -33.58 0.07
CA GLN A 123 7.69 -33.71 1.36
C GLN A 123 6.93 -33.04 2.51
N THR A 124 6.14 -32.01 2.21
CA THR A 124 5.34 -31.29 3.20
C THR A 124 3.98 -31.94 3.45
N VAL A 125 3.53 -32.78 2.54
CA VAL A 125 2.30 -33.54 2.66
C VAL A 125 2.60 -34.94 3.18
#